data_2db44b72bb04baf5d2f0c59da51de35f
#
_entry.id   2db44b72bb04baf5d2f0c59da51de35f
#
_cell.length_a   1.000
_cell.length_b   1.000
_cell.length_c   1.000
_cell.angle_alpha   90.00
_cell.angle_beta   90.00
_cell.angle_gamma   90.00
#
_symmetry.space_group_name_H-M   'P 1'
#
loop_
_entity.id
_entity.type
_entity.pdbx_description
1 polymer ?
#
loop_
_entity_poly.entity_id
_entity_poly.type
_entity_poly.pdbx_seq_one_letter_code
_entity_poly.pdbx_strand_id
1 'polypeptide(L)'
;EPTNHLDLKSIAWLEDYLRTYRGAVLLISHDRYFMDHVCDRMCELLLGATECYDGNYSAYMVQRTERFEIRMKAYELQQKEIARQEAIIARYRQFNREKSIRLAESREKRLEKVERLEKPKDESAIHFHFDVRRRTGDDVLMIDDLAKGFSGRTLFEHVKMHLRAGDRVALIGDNGVGKSTLFKCIVGEEKPDCGTIRFGAGVDIGYYDQHQAHLHESKTVLDEVWDDFHRLDQTEVRGALGLFLFTGDDVLMPISTLSGGEKGRVALTKLMLKKDNVLLLDEPTNHLDMDSREVLE
;
A
#
# COMPACT_ATOMS: atom_id res chain seq x y z
N GLU A 1 -8.43 14.19 1.22
CA GLU A 1 -7.65 13.58 2.32
C GLU A 1 -7.28 14.64 3.36
N PRO A 2 -8.18 14.96 4.28
CA PRO A 2 -7.96 16.05 5.24
C PRO A 2 -6.91 15.72 6.31
N THR A 3 -6.57 14.45 6.50
CA THR A 3 -5.60 13.99 7.50
C THR A 3 -4.14 14.04 7.00
N ASN A 4 -3.93 14.12 5.70
CA ASN A 4 -2.59 14.21 5.14
C ASN A 4 -1.91 15.51 5.57
N HIS A 5 -0.67 15.39 6.01
CA HIS A 5 0.18 16.51 6.46
C HIS A 5 -0.31 17.27 7.71
N LEU A 6 -1.35 16.80 8.41
CA LEU A 6 -1.73 17.34 9.70
C LEU A 6 -0.95 16.68 10.84
N ASP A 7 -0.63 17.45 11.86
CA ASP A 7 -0.12 16.88 13.10
C ASP A 7 -1.23 16.28 13.95
N LEU A 8 -0.87 15.46 14.94
CA LEU A 8 -1.82 14.75 15.80
C LEU A 8 -2.83 15.67 16.50
N LYS A 9 -2.40 16.89 16.88
CA LYS A 9 -3.28 17.86 17.54
C LYS A 9 -4.32 18.41 16.57
N SER A 10 -3.90 18.70 15.35
CA SER A 10 -4.78 19.19 14.29
C SER A 10 -5.79 18.11 13.83
N ILE A 11 -5.35 16.85 13.79
CA ILE A 11 -6.25 15.72 13.49
C ILE A 11 -7.29 15.58 14.59
N ALA A 12 -6.89 15.55 15.87
CA ALA A 12 -7.82 15.45 16.99
C ALA A 12 -8.84 16.60 17.02
N TRP A 13 -8.38 17.83 16.75
CA TRP A 13 -9.28 18.98 16.63
C TRP A 13 -10.27 18.80 15.47
N LEU A 14 -9.82 18.31 14.32
CA LEU A 14 -10.68 18.09 13.14
C LEU A 14 -11.73 17.01 13.41
N GLU A 15 -11.35 15.92 14.09
CA GLU A 15 -12.27 14.88 14.51
C GLU A 15 -13.39 15.44 15.39
N ASP A 16 -13.05 16.17 16.44
CA ASP A 16 -14.02 16.77 17.35
C ASP A 16 -14.94 17.77 16.64
N TYR A 17 -14.38 18.57 15.74
CA TYR A 17 -15.15 19.51 14.94
C TYR A 17 -16.15 18.80 14.03
N LEU A 18 -15.71 17.78 13.28
CA LEU A 18 -16.57 17.07 12.33
C LEU A 18 -17.66 16.26 13.04
N ARG A 19 -17.40 15.68 14.21
CA ARG A 19 -18.40 14.98 15.03
C ARG A 19 -19.54 15.88 15.50
N THR A 20 -19.26 17.16 15.69
CA THR A 20 -20.26 18.15 16.14
C THR A 20 -20.86 18.96 14.99
N TYR A 21 -20.35 18.79 13.78
CA TYR A 21 -20.81 19.53 12.60
C TYR A 21 -22.24 19.13 12.22
N ARG A 22 -23.12 20.15 12.06
CA ARG A 22 -24.55 19.93 11.79
C ARG A 22 -24.91 19.74 10.31
N GLY A 23 -23.98 19.99 9.41
CA GLY A 23 -24.15 19.80 7.96
C GLY A 23 -23.77 18.39 7.52
N ALA A 24 -24.01 18.06 6.27
CA ALA A 24 -23.51 16.82 5.67
C ALA A 24 -22.01 16.95 5.36
N VAL A 25 -21.29 15.88 5.60
CA VAL A 25 -19.85 15.76 5.30
C VAL A 25 -19.63 14.60 4.34
N LEU A 26 -18.93 14.85 3.25
CA LEU A 26 -18.40 13.82 2.36
C LEU A 26 -16.89 13.97 2.36
N LEU A 27 -16.18 12.94 2.78
CA LEU A 27 -14.73 12.96 2.87
C LEU A 27 -14.11 11.76 2.15
N ILE A 28 -12.87 11.93 1.72
CA ILE A 28 -12.00 10.87 1.22
C ILE A 28 -10.84 10.81 2.20
N SER A 29 -10.58 9.64 2.76
CA SER A 29 -9.45 9.42 3.66
C SER A 29 -8.98 7.97 3.55
N HIS A 30 -7.70 7.77 3.81
CA HIS A 30 -7.09 6.46 3.99
C HIS A 30 -6.72 6.20 5.46
N ASP A 31 -7.08 7.10 6.35
CA ASP A 31 -6.88 6.97 7.79
C ASP A 31 -8.08 6.24 8.42
N ARG A 32 -7.85 4.97 8.78
CA ARG A 32 -8.87 4.09 9.37
C ARG A 32 -9.38 4.60 10.70
N TYR A 33 -8.47 5.08 11.55
CA TYR A 33 -8.82 5.59 12.87
C TYR A 33 -9.71 6.81 12.75
N PHE A 34 -9.34 7.75 11.86
CA PHE A 34 -10.13 8.94 11.58
C PHE A 34 -11.53 8.58 11.05
N MET A 35 -11.61 7.65 10.09
CA MET A 35 -12.91 7.21 9.53
C MET A 35 -13.78 6.50 10.57
N ASP A 36 -13.18 5.72 11.47
CA ASP A 36 -13.91 5.05 12.55
C ASP A 36 -14.56 6.02 13.54
N HIS A 37 -13.94 7.19 13.74
CA HIS A 37 -14.42 8.18 14.70
C HIS A 37 -15.37 9.22 14.11
N VAL A 38 -15.31 9.46 12.79
CA VAL A 38 -16.01 10.56 12.14
C VAL A 38 -17.14 10.09 11.23
N CYS A 39 -17.05 8.89 10.63
CA CYS A 39 -17.98 8.43 9.61
C CYS A 39 -19.08 7.53 10.18
N ASP A 40 -20.33 7.80 9.79
CA ASP A 40 -21.50 6.96 10.09
C ASP A 40 -21.88 6.05 8.91
N ARG A 41 -21.32 6.29 7.75
CA ARG A 41 -21.55 5.52 6.52
C ARG A 41 -20.30 5.50 5.66
N MET A 42 -20.01 4.36 5.07
CA MET A 42 -18.95 4.16 4.11
C MET A 42 -19.52 3.93 2.72
N CYS A 43 -18.94 4.56 1.69
CA CYS A 43 -19.28 4.31 0.29
C CYS A 43 -18.02 3.94 -0.47
N GLU A 44 -18.00 2.73 -1.00
CA GLU A 44 -16.90 2.19 -1.81
C GLU A 44 -17.20 2.44 -3.28
N LEU A 45 -16.21 2.92 -4.03
CA LEU A 45 -16.29 3.08 -5.49
C LEU A 45 -15.52 1.94 -6.15
N LEU A 46 -16.23 0.99 -6.72
CA LEU A 46 -15.66 -0.20 -7.33
C LEU A 46 -16.14 -0.34 -8.79
N LEU A 47 -15.21 -0.46 -9.74
CA LEU A 47 -15.52 -0.69 -11.17
C LEU A 47 -16.59 0.27 -11.75
N GLY A 48 -16.59 1.53 -11.30
CA GLY A 48 -17.54 2.55 -11.77
C GLY A 48 -18.92 2.50 -11.10
N ALA A 49 -19.12 1.62 -10.12
CA ALA A 49 -20.33 1.55 -9.29
C ALA A 49 -20.00 1.90 -7.84
N THR A 50 -20.99 2.42 -7.11
CA THR A 50 -20.86 2.73 -5.68
C THR A 50 -21.63 1.72 -4.86
N GLU A 51 -20.98 1.16 -3.84
CA GLU A 51 -21.62 0.36 -2.80
C GLU A 51 -21.54 1.12 -1.47
N CYS A 52 -22.67 1.26 -0.80
CA CYS A 52 -22.71 1.90 0.50
C CYS A 52 -22.97 0.90 1.62
N TYR A 53 -22.36 1.18 2.77
CA TYR A 53 -22.39 0.37 3.96
C TYR A 53 -22.73 1.28 5.15
N ASP A 54 -23.64 0.86 5.99
CA ASP A 54 -24.01 1.62 7.18
C ASP A 54 -23.04 1.29 8.32
N GLY A 55 -22.57 2.31 9.00
CA GLY A 55 -21.60 2.22 10.08
C GLY A 55 -20.24 2.85 9.73
N ASN A 56 -19.34 2.77 10.71
CA ASN A 56 -17.97 3.26 10.60
C ASN A 56 -17.08 2.30 9.79
N TYR A 57 -15.78 2.60 9.71
CA TYR A 57 -14.83 1.79 8.93
C TYR A 57 -14.76 0.33 9.41
N SER A 58 -14.73 0.09 10.72
CA SER A 58 -14.70 -1.26 11.29
C SER A 58 -15.95 -2.09 10.90
N ALA A 59 -17.12 -1.48 10.96
CA ALA A 59 -18.37 -2.11 10.53
C ALA A 59 -18.40 -2.37 9.02
N TYR A 60 -17.88 -1.45 8.22
CA TYR A 60 -17.71 -1.60 6.78
C TYR A 60 -16.86 -2.83 6.43
N MET A 61 -15.70 -3.02 7.08
CA MET A 61 -14.80 -4.15 6.81
C MET A 61 -15.49 -5.51 7.03
N VAL A 62 -16.28 -5.62 8.10
CA VAL A 62 -17.06 -6.84 8.37
C VAL A 62 -18.09 -7.08 7.26
N GLN A 63 -18.89 -6.07 6.94
CA GLN A 63 -19.94 -6.18 5.91
C GLN A 63 -19.35 -6.45 4.51
N ARG A 64 -18.21 -5.83 4.19
CA ARG A 64 -17.47 -6.04 2.93
C ARG A 64 -17.03 -7.49 2.80
N THR A 65 -16.42 -8.04 3.84
CA THR A 65 -15.98 -9.44 3.88
C THR A 65 -17.16 -10.40 3.72
N GLU A 66 -18.25 -10.17 4.43
CA GLU A 66 -19.46 -11.01 4.30
C GLU A 66 -20.05 -10.96 2.88
N ARG A 67 -20.15 -9.76 2.28
CA ARG A 67 -20.63 -9.62 0.90
C ARG A 67 -19.70 -10.29 -0.10
N PHE A 68 -18.37 -10.16 0.08
CA PHE A 68 -17.39 -10.85 -0.77
C PHE A 68 -17.56 -12.36 -0.69
N GLU A 69 -17.67 -12.94 0.51
CA GLU A 69 -17.89 -14.37 0.67
C GLU A 69 -19.20 -14.87 0.02
N ILE A 70 -20.28 -14.11 0.15
CA ILE A 70 -21.56 -14.42 -0.49
C ILE A 70 -21.41 -14.42 -2.01
N ARG A 71 -20.77 -13.39 -2.59
CA ARG A 71 -20.51 -13.30 -4.04
C ARG A 71 -19.62 -14.43 -4.53
N MET A 72 -18.57 -14.76 -3.78
CA MET A 72 -17.64 -15.84 -4.13
C MET A 72 -18.36 -17.20 -4.12
N LYS A 73 -19.18 -17.48 -3.10
CA LYS A 73 -20.00 -18.69 -3.04
C LYS A 73 -20.98 -18.77 -4.21
N ALA A 74 -21.64 -17.67 -4.56
CA ALA A 74 -22.55 -17.60 -5.70
C ALA A 74 -21.82 -17.89 -7.03
N TYR A 75 -20.65 -17.29 -7.23
CA TYR A 75 -19.79 -17.54 -8.38
C TYR A 75 -19.37 -19.01 -8.47
N GLU A 76 -18.87 -19.59 -7.38
CA GLU A 76 -18.46 -21.01 -7.36
C GLU A 76 -19.61 -21.97 -7.65
N LEU A 77 -20.79 -21.70 -7.09
CA LEU A 77 -21.99 -22.49 -7.37
C LEU A 77 -22.38 -22.40 -8.84
N GLN A 78 -22.36 -21.21 -9.42
CA GLN A 78 -22.64 -21.02 -10.84
C GLN A 78 -21.61 -21.74 -11.72
N GLN A 79 -20.31 -21.65 -11.40
CA GLN A 79 -19.24 -22.32 -12.15
C GLN A 79 -19.41 -23.85 -12.10
N LYS A 80 -19.75 -24.42 -10.94
CA LYS A 80 -20.04 -25.84 -10.78
C LYS A 80 -21.23 -26.26 -11.62
N GLU A 81 -22.30 -25.47 -11.66
CA GLU A 81 -23.49 -25.80 -12.48
C GLU A 81 -23.18 -25.65 -13.98
N ILE A 82 -22.44 -24.64 -14.41
CA ILE A 82 -21.98 -24.47 -15.79
C ILE A 82 -21.17 -25.70 -16.22
N ALA A 83 -20.16 -26.08 -15.45
CA ALA A 83 -19.31 -27.23 -15.72
C ALA A 83 -20.14 -28.56 -15.81
N ARG A 84 -21.13 -28.70 -14.91
CA ARG A 84 -22.06 -29.84 -14.95
C ARG A 84 -22.87 -29.85 -16.23
N GLN A 85 -23.42 -28.73 -16.66
CA GLN A 85 -24.21 -28.64 -17.90
C GLN A 85 -23.34 -28.91 -19.13
N GLU A 86 -22.12 -28.36 -19.17
CA GLU A 86 -21.14 -28.63 -20.25
C GLU A 86 -20.79 -30.12 -20.34
N ALA A 87 -20.57 -30.80 -19.21
CA ALA A 87 -20.32 -32.24 -19.18
C ALA A 87 -21.52 -33.07 -19.71
N ILE A 88 -22.73 -32.63 -19.37
CA ILE A 88 -23.95 -33.30 -19.89
C ILE A 88 -24.07 -33.09 -21.41
N ILE A 89 -23.83 -31.89 -21.90
CA ILE A 89 -23.83 -31.52 -23.32
C ILE A 89 -22.80 -32.38 -24.06
N ALA A 90 -21.56 -32.46 -23.57
CA ALA A 90 -20.49 -33.25 -24.13
C ALA A 90 -20.90 -34.76 -24.24
N ARG A 91 -21.52 -35.30 -23.18
CA ARG A 91 -22.00 -36.66 -23.14
C ARG A 91 -23.09 -36.89 -24.18
N TYR A 92 -24.05 -35.98 -24.36
CA TYR A 92 -25.09 -36.13 -25.40
C TYR A 92 -24.52 -36.09 -26.82
N ARG A 93 -23.50 -35.29 -27.08
CA ARG A 93 -22.80 -35.22 -28.36
C ARG A 93 -22.06 -36.52 -28.70
N GLN A 94 -21.47 -37.21 -27.70
CA GLN A 94 -20.80 -38.49 -27.89
C GLN A 94 -21.74 -39.58 -28.41
N PHE A 95 -23.02 -39.58 -28.04
CA PHE A 95 -23.99 -40.61 -28.48
C PHE A 95 -24.42 -40.50 -29.95
N ASN A 96 -24.08 -39.43 -30.65
CA ASN A 96 -24.28 -39.16 -32.09
C ASN A 96 -25.65 -39.59 -32.65
N ARG A 97 -26.72 -39.58 -31.82
CA ARG A 97 -28.09 -39.83 -32.21
C ARG A 97 -28.81 -38.49 -32.39
N GLU A 98 -29.64 -38.36 -33.44
CA GLU A 98 -30.33 -37.10 -33.76
C GLU A 98 -31.11 -36.52 -32.57
N LYS A 99 -31.79 -37.36 -31.79
CA LYS A 99 -32.49 -36.92 -30.57
C LYS A 99 -31.53 -36.40 -29.49
N SER A 100 -30.34 -36.99 -29.33
CA SER A 100 -29.33 -36.56 -28.37
C SER A 100 -28.71 -35.23 -28.79
N ILE A 101 -28.46 -35.05 -30.09
CA ILE A 101 -27.93 -33.76 -30.63
C ILE A 101 -28.92 -32.63 -30.38
N ARG A 102 -30.21 -32.81 -30.66
CA ARG A 102 -31.25 -31.78 -30.39
C ARG A 102 -31.35 -31.44 -28.90
N LEU A 103 -31.15 -32.40 -27.99
CA LEU A 103 -31.11 -32.16 -26.55
C LEU A 103 -29.86 -31.39 -26.14
N ALA A 104 -28.70 -31.69 -26.74
CA ALA A 104 -27.47 -30.92 -26.52
C ALA A 104 -27.63 -29.44 -26.95
N GLU A 105 -28.11 -29.21 -28.18
CA GLU A 105 -28.37 -27.87 -28.71
C GLU A 105 -29.35 -27.06 -27.86
N SER A 106 -30.42 -27.71 -27.39
CA SER A 106 -31.38 -27.03 -26.50
C SER A 106 -30.76 -26.62 -25.17
N ARG A 107 -29.85 -27.43 -24.59
CA ARG A 107 -29.13 -27.10 -23.37
C ARG A 107 -28.09 -26.00 -23.59
N GLU A 108 -27.36 -26.04 -24.71
CA GLU A 108 -26.41 -24.99 -25.09
C GLU A 108 -27.10 -23.65 -25.20
N LYS A 109 -28.24 -23.56 -25.91
CA LYS A 109 -29.03 -22.32 -26.00
C LYS A 109 -29.53 -21.83 -24.65
N ARG A 110 -29.74 -22.70 -23.67
CA ARG A 110 -30.08 -22.30 -22.30
C ARG A 110 -28.82 -21.76 -21.57
N LEU A 111 -27.68 -22.45 -21.75
CA LEU A 111 -26.42 -22.04 -21.10
C LEU A 111 -25.92 -20.72 -21.65
N GLU A 112 -26.08 -20.45 -22.96
CA GLU A 112 -25.75 -19.14 -23.58
C GLU A 112 -26.58 -17.99 -23.02
N LYS A 113 -27.80 -18.25 -22.52
CA LYS A 113 -28.66 -17.22 -21.91
C LYS A 113 -28.38 -16.98 -20.42
N VAL A 114 -27.53 -17.81 -19.82
CA VAL A 114 -27.14 -17.60 -18.41
C VAL A 114 -26.19 -16.42 -18.32
N GLU A 115 -26.58 -15.41 -17.61
CA GLU A 115 -25.69 -14.30 -17.26
C GLU A 115 -24.56 -14.82 -16.38
N ARG A 116 -23.34 -14.75 -16.89
CA ARG A 116 -22.16 -15.26 -16.18
C ARG A 116 -21.73 -14.24 -15.16
N LEU A 117 -21.68 -14.67 -13.90
CA LEU A 117 -21.11 -13.86 -12.82
C LEU A 117 -19.61 -13.69 -13.07
N GLU A 118 -19.12 -12.48 -12.90
CA GLU A 118 -17.69 -12.23 -12.86
C GLU A 118 -17.12 -12.75 -11.55
N LYS A 119 -15.90 -13.28 -11.63
CA LYS A 119 -15.19 -13.68 -10.42
C LYS A 119 -14.94 -12.45 -9.57
N PRO A 120 -15.43 -12.42 -8.31
CA PRO A 120 -15.06 -11.34 -7.40
C PRO A 120 -13.54 -11.24 -7.35
N LYS A 121 -13.01 -10.05 -7.57
CA LYS A 121 -11.57 -9.83 -7.41
C LYS A 121 -11.27 -9.93 -5.93
N ASP A 122 -10.42 -10.86 -5.59
CA ASP A 122 -9.77 -10.88 -4.31
C ASP A 122 -8.74 -9.74 -4.36
N GLU A 123 -9.01 -8.67 -3.66
CA GLU A 123 -7.99 -7.68 -3.36
C GLU A 123 -7.11 -8.33 -2.29
N SER A 124 -6.33 -9.32 -2.75
CA SER A 124 -5.36 -10.00 -1.90
C SER A 124 -4.45 -8.95 -1.31
N ALA A 125 -4.43 -8.90 0.02
CA ALA A 125 -3.53 -8.03 0.75
C ALA A 125 -2.12 -8.21 0.19
N ILE A 126 -1.49 -7.11 -0.12
CA ILE A 126 -0.09 -7.08 -0.53
C ILE A 126 0.70 -7.78 0.58
N HIS A 127 1.36 -8.87 0.29
CA HIS A 127 2.24 -9.55 1.25
C HIS A 127 3.68 -9.38 0.79
N PHE A 128 4.42 -8.50 1.44
CA PHE A 128 5.85 -8.41 1.24
C PHE A 128 6.59 -8.48 2.59
N HIS A 129 7.84 -8.86 2.54
CA HIS A 129 8.71 -8.90 3.70
C HIS A 129 9.97 -8.09 3.40
N PHE A 130 10.40 -7.30 4.38
CA PHE A 130 11.72 -6.69 4.34
C PHE A 130 12.75 -7.69 4.83
N ASP A 131 13.35 -8.41 3.89
CA ASP A 131 14.50 -9.24 4.19
C ASP A 131 15.72 -8.38 4.48
N VAL A 132 16.60 -8.84 5.36
CA VAL A 132 17.86 -8.16 5.65
C VAL A 132 19.02 -8.92 5.04
N ARG A 133 19.93 -8.22 4.37
CA ARG A 133 21.11 -8.81 3.75
C ARG A 133 22.10 -9.35 4.79
N ARG A 134 22.24 -8.65 5.91
CA ARG A 134 23.13 -9.00 7.02
C ARG A 134 22.58 -8.47 8.34
N ARG A 135 22.97 -9.09 9.44
CA ARG A 135 22.64 -8.59 10.77
C ARG A 135 23.55 -7.44 11.15
N THR A 136 23.02 -6.46 11.89
CA THR A 136 23.79 -5.41 12.54
C THR A 136 24.45 -5.94 13.82
N GLY A 137 25.40 -5.17 14.37
CA GLY A 137 25.77 -5.29 15.78
C GLY A 137 24.61 -4.86 16.70
N ASP A 138 24.81 -5.02 18.02
CA ASP A 138 23.78 -4.64 19.02
C ASP A 138 23.46 -3.14 18.99
N ASP A 139 24.48 -2.29 18.90
CA ASP A 139 24.31 -0.85 18.73
C ASP A 139 24.17 -0.52 17.24
N VAL A 140 23.11 0.18 16.88
CA VAL A 140 22.75 0.50 15.49
C VAL A 140 23.02 1.98 15.19
N LEU A 141 22.48 2.87 16.00
CA LEU A 141 22.60 4.31 15.81
C LEU A 141 22.76 5.00 17.16
N MET A 142 23.79 5.82 17.28
CA MET A 142 24.06 6.65 18.44
C MET A 142 24.15 8.11 18.02
N ILE A 143 23.28 8.93 18.57
CA ILE A 143 23.25 10.37 18.39
C ILE A 143 23.55 11.02 19.74
N ASP A 144 24.52 11.91 19.77
CA ASP A 144 24.89 12.64 20.98
C ASP A 144 24.96 14.13 20.70
N ASP A 145 24.19 14.88 21.48
CA ASP A 145 24.13 16.34 21.53
C ASP A 145 23.91 17.01 20.17
N LEU A 146 23.06 16.41 19.31
CA LEU A 146 22.83 16.88 17.95
C LEU A 146 21.97 18.15 17.96
N ALA A 147 22.41 19.13 17.16
CA ALA A 147 21.68 20.37 16.95
C ALA A 147 21.67 20.75 15.46
N LYS A 148 20.55 21.35 15.02
CA LYS A 148 20.38 21.89 13.68
C LYS A 148 19.43 23.07 13.66
N GLY A 149 19.82 24.11 12.89
CA GLY A 149 18.95 25.24 12.58
C GLY A 149 19.15 25.74 11.16
N PHE A 150 18.27 26.62 10.73
CA PHE A 150 18.34 27.29 9.43
C PHE A 150 18.03 28.80 9.60
N SER A 151 18.83 29.63 8.95
CA SER A 151 18.61 31.09 8.90
C SER A 151 18.34 31.74 10.26
N GLY A 152 19.06 31.29 11.31
CA GLY A 152 18.94 31.84 12.68
C GLY A 152 17.78 31.26 13.49
N ARG A 153 17.00 30.32 12.95
CA ARG A 153 15.98 29.57 13.70
C ARG A 153 16.51 28.19 14.03
N THR A 154 16.65 27.88 15.31
CA THR A 154 16.95 26.54 15.78
C THR A 154 15.74 25.64 15.56
N LEU A 155 15.92 24.48 14.94
CA LEU A 155 14.89 23.44 14.78
C LEU A 155 14.90 22.50 15.97
N PHE A 156 16.07 21.98 16.30
CA PHE A 156 16.28 21.12 17.46
C PHE A 156 17.70 21.29 18.00
N GLU A 157 17.85 21.05 19.26
CA GLU A 157 19.13 21.06 19.98
C GLU A 157 19.14 20.01 21.08
N HIS A 158 20.33 19.57 21.45
CA HIS A 158 20.57 18.56 22.48
C HIS A 158 19.87 17.21 22.22
N VAL A 159 19.66 16.83 20.94
CA VAL A 159 19.04 15.55 20.60
C VAL A 159 20.02 14.43 20.96
N LYS A 160 19.54 13.49 21.78
CA LYS A 160 20.23 12.26 22.13
C LYS A 160 19.34 11.07 21.80
N MET A 161 19.91 10.09 21.11
CA MET A 161 19.20 8.88 20.72
C MET A 161 20.15 7.71 20.67
N HIS A 162 19.70 6.56 21.15
CA HIS A 162 20.44 5.30 21.03
C HIS A 162 19.48 4.22 20.55
N LEU A 163 19.72 3.69 19.36
CA LEU A 163 18.94 2.61 18.75
C LEU A 163 19.76 1.33 18.78
N ARG A 164 19.12 0.25 19.15
CA ARG A 164 19.68 -1.11 19.17
C ARG A 164 19.03 -1.99 18.11
N ALA A 165 19.65 -3.09 17.80
CA ALA A 165 19.12 -4.07 16.87
C ALA A 165 17.73 -4.57 17.35
N GLY A 166 16.74 -4.47 16.47
CA GLY A 166 15.36 -4.87 16.76
C GLY A 166 14.48 -3.78 17.39
N ASP A 167 15.03 -2.60 17.72
CA ASP A 167 14.22 -1.48 18.21
C ASP A 167 13.28 -0.97 17.10
N ARG A 168 12.08 -0.59 17.51
CA ARG A 168 11.08 0.11 16.67
C ARG A 168 10.74 1.42 17.36
N VAL A 169 11.16 2.53 16.79
CA VAL A 169 11.04 3.86 17.41
C VAL A 169 10.24 4.77 16.51
N ALA A 170 9.18 5.36 17.04
CA ALA A 170 8.40 6.40 16.37
C ALA A 170 8.89 7.78 16.81
N LEU A 171 9.23 8.62 15.83
CA LEU A 171 9.56 10.04 16.04
C LEU A 171 8.29 10.87 15.88
N ILE A 172 7.79 11.43 16.97
CA ILE A 172 6.57 12.24 17.00
C ILE A 172 6.89 13.71 17.32
N GLY A 173 6.05 14.61 16.84
CA GLY A 173 6.18 16.05 17.09
C GLY A 173 5.34 16.85 16.10
N ASP A 174 5.11 18.13 16.44
CA ASP A 174 4.33 19.06 15.60
C ASP A 174 4.99 19.23 14.21
N ASN A 175 4.23 19.75 13.24
CA ASN A 175 4.79 20.01 11.91
C ASN A 175 5.83 21.13 11.95
N GLY A 176 6.91 20.96 11.19
CA GLY A 176 7.99 21.95 11.09
C GLY A 176 8.98 21.95 12.26
N VAL A 177 8.91 21.01 13.21
CA VAL A 177 9.90 20.92 14.31
C VAL A 177 11.23 20.28 13.88
N GLY A 178 11.33 19.79 12.64
CA GLY A 178 12.58 19.27 12.09
C GLY A 178 12.71 17.75 12.06
N LYS A 179 11.61 16.98 12.11
CA LYS A 179 11.64 15.50 12.04
C LYS A 179 12.36 15.01 10.78
N SER A 180 11.93 15.43 9.60
CA SER A 180 12.57 15.08 8.32
C SER A 180 14.00 15.61 8.22
N THR A 181 14.29 16.78 8.82
CA THR A 181 15.65 17.33 8.89
C THR A 181 16.56 16.44 9.74
N LEU A 182 16.06 15.88 10.85
CA LEU A 182 16.81 14.91 11.65
C LEU A 182 17.15 13.67 10.84
N PHE A 183 16.18 13.12 10.07
CA PHE A 183 16.45 12.00 9.19
C PHE A 183 17.49 12.34 8.11
N LYS A 184 17.41 13.50 7.48
CA LYS A 184 18.42 13.99 6.53
C LYS A 184 19.81 14.14 7.15
N CYS A 185 19.88 14.55 8.42
CA CYS A 185 21.15 14.55 9.15
C CYS A 185 21.67 13.12 9.37
N ILE A 186 20.78 12.16 9.71
CA ILE A 186 21.17 10.76 9.92
C ILE A 186 21.67 10.13 8.62
N VAL A 187 21.01 10.35 7.48
CA VAL A 187 21.45 9.80 6.18
C VAL A 187 22.63 10.58 5.57
N GLY A 188 22.98 11.72 6.14
CA GLY A 188 24.13 12.53 5.70
C GLY A 188 23.85 13.51 4.57
N GLU A 189 22.59 13.72 4.20
CA GLU A 189 22.16 14.72 3.22
C GLU A 189 22.30 16.15 3.79
N GLU A 190 22.08 16.30 5.10
CA GLU A 190 22.27 17.54 5.81
C GLU A 190 23.35 17.41 6.88
N LYS A 191 24.19 18.44 7.02
CA LYS A 191 25.19 18.47 8.09
C LYS A 191 24.57 19.06 9.35
N PRO A 192 24.68 18.40 10.52
CA PRO A 192 24.32 19.01 11.78
C PRO A 192 25.22 20.20 12.11
N ASP A 193 24.72 21.15 12.87
CA ASP A 193 25.49 22.32 13.32
C ASP A 193 26.40 21.95 14.51
N CYS A 194 25.91 21.04 15.39
CA CYS A 194 26.67 20.51 16.52
C CYS A 194 26.30 19.04 16.74
N GLY A 195 27.12 18.34 17.52
CA GLY A 195 26.90 16.95 17.93
C GLY A 195 27.50 15.92 16.99
N THR A 196 27.26 14.66 17.29
CA THR A 196 27.80 13.53 16.52
C THR A 196 26.75 12.46 16.24
N ILE A 197 26.85 11.86 15.06
CA ILE A 197 26.08 10.69 14.66
C ILE A 197 27.06 9.57 14.42
N ARG A 198 26.84 8.42 15.06
CA ARG A 198 27.69 7.21 14.90
C ARG A 198 26.80 6.02 14.57
N PHE A 199 27.25 5.23 13.62
CA PHE A 199 26.60 3.98 13.26
C PHE A 199 27.39 2.79 13.83
N GLY A 200 26.68 1.77 14.23
CA GLY A 200 27.28 0.51 14.64
C GLY A 200 27.88 -0.27 13.47
N ALA A 201 28.47 -1.41 13.79
CA ALA A 201 29.08 -2.27 12.79
C ALA A 201 27.99 -2.91 11.89
N GLY A 202 28.24 -2.90 10.59
CA GLY A 202 27.38 -3.59 9.62
C GLY A 202 26.04 -2.93 9.38
N VAL A 203 25.87 -1.65 9.69
CA VAL A 203 24.64 -0.89 9.44
C VAL A 203 24.54 -0.51 7.97
N ASP A 204 23.43 -0.89 7.34
CA ASP A 204 22.99 -0.48 6.00
C ASP A 204 21.65 0.24 6.17
N ILE A 205 21.54 1.48 5.66
CA ILE A 205 20.37 2.34 5.88
C ILE A 205 19.53 2.42 4.63
N GLY A 206 18.28 2.01 4.72
CA GLY A 206 17.23 2.30 3.76
C GLY A 206 16.43 3.52 4.21
N TYR A 207 16.37 4.54 3.37
CA TYR A 207 15.60 5.75 3.65
C TYR A 207 14.44 5.89 2.67
N TYR A 208 13.24 6.02 3.24
CA TYR A 208 12.04 6.37 2.50
C TYR A 208 11.74 7.85 2.72
N ASP A 209 11.96 8.65 1.68
CA ASP A 209 11.73 10.08 1.69
C ASP A 209 10.25 10.41 1.39
N GLN A 210 9.66 11.29 2.18
CA GLN A 210 8.29 11.77 2.03
C GLN A 210 7.97 12.28 0.61
N HIS A 211 8.92 12.96 -0.02
CA HIS A 211 8.72 13.58 -1.34
C HIS A 211 9.10 12.68 -2.51
N GLN A 212 9.63 11.47 -2.26
CA GLN A 212 10.10 10.54 -3.30
C GLN A 212 10.94 11.25 -4.38
N ALA A 213 11.72 12.24 -3.97
CA ALA A 213 12.47 13.15 -4.83
C ALA A 213 13.54 12.45 -5.69
N HIS A 214 13.80 11.17 -5.42
CA HIS A 214 14.86 10.40 -6.09
C HIS A 214 14.37 9.56 -7.26
N LEU A 215 13.06 9.64 -7.64
CA LEU A 215 12.55 8.91 -8.79
C LEU A 215 12.74 9.72 -10.09
N HIS A 216 13.25 9.07 -11.13
CA HIS A 216 13.49 9.68 -12.44
C HIS A 216 12.20 9.67 -13.28
N GLU A 217 11.58 10.81 -13.45
CA GLU A 217 10.27 10.95 -14.12
C GLU A 217 10.24 10.46 -15.57
N SER A 218 11.37 10.46 -16.25
CA SER A 218 11.48 10.06 -17.67
C SER A 218 11.62 8.54 -17.85
N LYS A 219 11.91 7.78 -16.80
CA LYS A 219 12.08 6.32 -16.88
C LYS A 219 10.74 5.61 -16.75
N THR A 220 10.68 4.38 -17.23
CA THR A 220 9.58 3.48 -16.91
C THR A 220 9.70 2.98 -15.47
N VAL A 221 8.59 2.49 -14.90
CA VAL A 221 8.59 1.86 -13.58
C VAL A 221 9.63 0.73 -13.49
N LEU A 222 9.70 -0.09 -14.54
CA LEU A 222 10.64 -1.20 -14.61
C LEU A 222 12.09 -0.71 -14.64
N ASP A 223 12.40 0.23 -15.54
CA ASP A 223 13.76 0.75 -15.70
C ASP A 223 14.23 1.49 -14.44
N GLU A 224 13.34 2.24 -13.79
CA GLU A 224 13.63 2.96 -12.56
C GLU A 224 14.07 2.03 -11.44
N VAL A 225 13.45 0.85 -11.33
CA VAL A 225 13.84 -0.13 -10.33
C VAL A 225 15.05 -0.93 -10.80
N TRP A 226 15.06 -1.38 -12.06
CA TRP A 226 16.09 -2.28 -12.57
C TRP A 226 17.48 -1.62 -12.63
N ASP A 227 17.56 -0.34 -12.92
CA ASP A 227 18.83 0.39 -12.99
C ASP A 227 19.58 0.43 -11.63
N ASP A 228 18.85 0.35 -10.52
CA ASP A 228 19.49 0.25 -9.19
C ASP A 228 19.90 -1.20 -8.84
N PHE A 229 19.32 -2.20 -9.52
CA PHE A 229 19.48 -3.61 -9.18
C PHE A 229 19.92 -4.46 -10.37
N HIS A 230 20.99 -4.06 -11.04
CA HIS A 230 21.53 -4.74 -12.24
C HIS A 230 21.88 -6.24 -12.05
N ARG A 231 21.92 -6.73 -10.81
CA ARG A 231 22.18 -8.15 -10.51
C ARG A 231 20.93 -9.02 -10.58
N LEU A 232 19.75 -8.39 -10.54
CA LEU A 232 18.47 -9.07 -10.64
C LEU A 232 18.08 -9.19 -12.11
N ASP A 233 17.42 -10.29 -12.44
CA ASP A 233 16.84 -10.42 -13.77
C ASP A 233 15.50 -9.65 -13.87
N GLN A 234 15.03 -9.45 -15.09
CA GLN A 234 13.80 -8.72 -15.34
C GLN A 234 12.57 -9.40 -14.69
N THR A 235 12.59 -10.70 -14.56
CA THR A 235 11.50 -11.50 -13.98
C THR A 235 11.43 -11.27 -12.48
N GLU A 236 12.59 -11.21 -11.81
CA GLU A 236 12.68 -10.93 -10.37
C GLU A 236 12.18 -9.51 -10.07
N VAL A 237 12.60 -8.51 -10.87
CA VAL A 237 12.14 -7.12 -10.71
C VAL A 237 10.63 -7.00 -10.96
N ARG A 238 10.11 -7.63 -12.02
CA ARG A 238 8.66 -7.69 -12.28
C ARG A 238 7.90 -8.40 -11.16
N GLY A 239 8.48 -9.46 -10.61
CA GLY A 239 7.92 -10.15 -9.45
C GLY A 239 7.82 -9.24 -8.23
N ALA A 240 8.90 -8.50 -7.92
CA ALA A 240 8.90 -7.52 -6.85
C ALA A 240 7.88 -6.39 -7.06
N LEU A 241 7.81 -5.82 -8.27
CA LEU A 241 6.82 -4.81 -8.64
C LEU A 241 5.38 -5.36 -8.56
N GLY A 242 5.19 -6.64 -8.90
CA GLY A 242 3.91 -7.32 -8.80
C GLY A 242 3.39 -7.41 -7.36
N LEU A 243 4.28 -7.54 -6.37
CA LEU A 243 3.92 -7.47 -4.95
C LEU A 243 3.33 -6.11 -4.56
N PHE A 244 3.68 -5.05 -5.28
CA PHE A 244 3.17 -3.69 -5.10
C PHE A 244 2.13 -3.31 -6.16
N LEU A 245 1.42 -4.30 -6.71
CA LEU A 245 0.29 -4.16 -7.64
C LEU A 245 0.63 -3.57 -9.03
N PHE A 246 1.89 -3.55 -9.43
CA PHE A 246 2.26 -3.25 -10.83
C PHE A 246 2.23 -4.53 -11.65
N THR A 247 1.20 -4.68 -12.48
CA THR A 247 0.96 -5.91 -13.25
C THR A 247 0.96 -5.65 -14.76
N GLY A 248 1.28 -6.66 -15.53
CA GLY A 248 1.22 -6.59 -17.01
C GLY A 248 2.01 -5.43 -17.58
N ASP A 249 1.33 -4.50 -18.23
CA ASP A 249 1.92 -3.33 -18.90
C ASP A 249 2.13 -2.12 -17.96
N ASP A 250 1.61 -2.16 -16.73
CA ASP A 250 1.80 -1.07 -15.76
C ASP A 250 3.28 -0.78 -15.49
N VAL A 251 4.12 -1.82 -15.52
CA VAL A 251 5.56 -1.69 -15.32
C VAL A 251 6.28 -0.91 -16.44
N LEU A 252 5.63 -0.72 -17.57
CA LEU A 252 6.16 0.04 -18.70
C LEU A 252 5.69 1.50 -18.70
N MET A 253 4.82 1.89 -17.76
CA MET A 253 4.36 3.27 -17.64
C MET A 253 5.50 4.18 -17.18
N PRO A 254 5.59 5.41 -17.72
CA PRO A 254 6.55 6.40 -17.25
C PRO A 254 6.22 6.83 -15.80
N ILE A 255 7.25 7.01 -14.97
CA ILE A 255 7.10 7.51 -13.59
C ILE A 255 6.33 8.83 -13.52
N SER A 256 6.48 9.70 -14.52
CA SER A 256 5.78 10.98 -14.60
C SER A 256 4.25 10.86 -14.65
N THR A 257 3.72 9.74 -15.12
CA THR A 257 2.27 9.51 -15.27
C THR A 257 1.65 8.90 -14.00
N LEU A 258 2.46 8.47 -13.06
CA LEU A 258 2.02 7.84 -11.83
C LEU A 258 1.45 8.85 -10.83
N SER A 259 0.41 8.43 -10.11
CA SER A 259 -0.09 9.12 -8.93
C SER A 259 0.96 9.11 -7.80
N GLY A 260 0.78 9.96 -6.79
CA GLY A 260 1.66 9.98 -5.60
C GLY A 260 1.73 8.62 -4.90
N GLY A 261 0.61 7.91 -4.77
CA GLY A 261 0.56 6.57 -4.18
C GLY A 261 1.32 5.52 -4.99
N GLU A 262 1.21 5.57 -6.32
CA GLU A 262 1.98 4.66 -7.20
C GLU A 262 3.48 4.94 -7.14
N LYS A 263 3.88 6.22 -7.12
CA LYS A 263 5.29 6.59 -6.89
C LYS A 263 5.80 6.05 -5.54
N GLY A 264 4.95 6.13 -4.48
CA GLY A 264 5.26 5.54 -3.18
C GLY A 264 5.49 4.04 -3.23
N ARG A 265 4.66 3.30 -3.97
CA ARG A 265 4.82 1.86 -4.16
C ARG A 265 6.12 1.50 -4.91
N VAL A 266 6.52 2.30 -5.91
CA VAL A 266 7.82 2.13 -6.58
C VAL A 266 8.97 2.34 -5.59
N ALA A 267 8.92 3.40 -4.77
CA ALA A 267 9.94 3.66 -3.77
C ALA A 267 10.02 2.56 -2.71
N LEU A 268 8.88 2.02 -2.26
CA LEU A 268 8.84 0.86 -1.34
C LEU A 268 9.40 -0.41 -2.00
N THR A 269 9.14 -0.64 -3.28
CA THR A 269 9.74 -1.76 -4.03
C THR A 269 11.26 -1.64 -4.03
N LYS A 270 11.81 -0.45 -4.31
CA LYS A 270 13.26 -0.19 -4.26
C LYS A 270 13.81 -0.43 -2.86
N LEU A 271 13.12 0.04 -1.82
CA LEU A 271 13.52 -0.14 -0.43
C LEU A 271 13.56 -1.63 -0.03
N MET A 272 12.54 -2.40 -0.42
CA MET A 272 12.48 -3.85 -0.19
C MET A 272 13.64 -4.60 -0.86
N LEU A 273 13.95 -4.24 -2.11
CA LEU A 273 15.01 -4.90 -2.88
C LEU A 273 16.42 -4.59 -2.37
N LYS A 274 16.63 -3.45 -1.71
CA LYS A 274 17.93 -3.09 -1.09
C LYS A 274 18.32 -4.04 0.03
N LYS A 275 17.34 -4.61 0.75
CA LYS A 275 17.56 -5.51 1.89
C LYS A 275 18.40 -4.87 3.00
N ASP A 276 18.21 -3.58 3.21
CA ASP A 276 18.86 -2.81 4.25
C ASP A 276 18.38 -3.27 5.64
N ASN A 277 19.23 -3.12 6.66
CA ASN A 277 18.93 -3.63 8.01
C ASN A 277 18.48 -2.53 8.99
N VAL A 278 18.46 -1.28 8.55
CA VAL A 278 17.90 -0.13 9.28
C VAL A 278 16.99 0.63 8.32
N LEU A 279 15.73 0.77 8.69
CA LEU A 279 14.76 1.49 7.88
C LEU A 279 14.43 2.84 8.56
N LEU A 280 14.63 3.92 7.85
CA LEU A 280 14.16 5.25 8.20
C LEU A 280 12.98 5.58 7.30
N LEU A 281 11.80 5.72 7.91
CA LEU A 281 10.56 5.93 7.17
C LEU A 281 10.00 7.32 7.52
N ASP A 282 10.04 8.27 6.59
CA ASP A 282 9.52 9.61 6.77
C ASP A 282 8.10 9.71 6.21
N GLU A 283 7.11 9.70 7.12
CA GLU A 283 5.68 9.70 6.79
C GLU A 283 5.30 8.66 5.72
N PRO A 284 5.67 7.38 5.91
CA PRO A 284 5.56 6.35 4.86
C PRO A 284 4.13 6.03 4.46
N THR A 285 3.17 6.38 5.29
CA THR A 285 1.73 6.15 5.05
C THR A 285 1.08 7.25 4.22
N ASN A 286 1.74 8.42 4.06
CA ASN A 286 1.23 9.47 3.21
C ASN A 286 1.23 9.03 1.75
N HIS A 287 0.14 9.31 1.06
CA HIS A 287 -0.08 8.93 -0.34
C HIS A 287 -0.20 7.43 -0.63
N LEU A 288 -0.11 6.56 0.37
CA LEU A 288 -0.42 5.14 0.20
C LEU A 288 -1.93 4.90 0.30
N ASP A 289 -2.44 4.02 -0.56
CA ASP A 289 -3.79 3.49 -0.44
C ASP A 289 -3.92 2.61 0.82
N MET A 290 -5.14 2.28 1.20
CA MET A 290 -5.42 1.53 2.42
C MET A 290 -4.71 0.18 2.46
N ASP A 291 -4.67 -0.52 1.32
CA ASP A 291 -4.06 -1.85 1.23
C ASP A 291 -2.55 -1.77 1.38
N SER A 292 -1.90 -0.79 0.76
CA SER A 292 -0.46 -0.55 0.91
C SER A 292 -0.06 -0.13 2.33
N ARG A 293 -0.93 0.59 3.05
CA ARG A 293 -0.72 0.94 4.46
C ARG A 293 -0.78 -0.28 5.36
N GLU A 294 -1.80 -1.14 5.16
CA GLU A 294 -2.00 -2.35 5.96
C GLU A 294 -0.80 -3.29 5.92
N VAL A 295 -0.13 -3.31 4.80
CA VAL A 295 1.05 -4.18 4.61
C VAL A 295 2.31 -3.57 5.23
N LEU A 296 2.37 -2.25 5.32
CA LEU A 296 3.51 -1.55 5.92
C LEU A 296 3.45 -1.55 7.46
N GLU A 297 2.24 -1.57 8.03
CA GLU A 297 1.97 -1.66 9.48
C GLU A 297 2.19 -3.08 10.02
#